data_9ee7fb214f8e0df3001a88aa4073268c
#
_entry.id   9ee7fb214f8e0df3001a88aa4073268c
#
_cell.length_a   1.000
_cell.length_b   1.000
_cell.length_c   1.000
_cell.angle_alpha   90.00
_cell.angle_beta   90.00
_cell.angle_gamma   90.00
#
_symmetry.space_group_name_H-M   'P 1'
#
loop_
_entity.id
_entity.type
_entity.pdbx_description
1 polymer ?
#
loop_
_entity_poly.entity_id
_entity_poly.type
_entity_poly.pdbx_seq_one_letter_code
_entity_poly.pdbx_strand_id
1 'polypeptide(L)'
;GVTVSGGEPLLQADFVYELFSRLKEENISTALDTSGVIMNDKVKRLLKKTDIVLLDIKFSDDELYKKYIGVSLSVPLAFLSECERAKKRVIIRQVITPGINDAEDDILKLREILKPFPCVEKIELLPFRKLCKEKYESMNIHFPFGDREEMPQDEINRLQKLL
;
A
#
# COMPACT_ATOMS: atom_id res chain seq x y z
N GLY A 1 2.35 6.20 18.75
CA GLY A 1 2.34 4.96 18.01
C GLY A 1 3.66 4.67 17.29
N VAL A 2 3.83 3.46 16.84
CA VAL A 2 4.98 3.05 16.03
C VAL A 2 4.48 2.48 14.71
N THR A 3 5.04 2.97 13.61
CA THR A 3 4.81 2.43 12.26
C THR A 3 6.04 1.67 11.81
N VAL A 4 5.87 0.41 11.38
CA VAL A 4 6.92 -0.36 10.72
C VAL A 4 6.72 -0.27 9.22
N SER A 5 7.74 0.22 8.54
CA SER A 5 7.84 0.46 7.10
C SER A 5 9.24 0.04 6.61
N GLY A 6 9.62 0.41 5.42
CA GLY A 6 10.91 0.10 4.82
C GLY A 6 10.75 -1.02 3.81
N GLY A 7 11.65 -1.60 3.10
CA GLY A 7 11.43 -2.67 2.14
C GLY A 7 9.99 -3.25 2.11
N GLU A 8 9.84 -4.50 2.51
CA GLU A 8 8.52 -5.11 2.75
C GLU A 8 8.53 -5.80 4.14
N PRO A 9 7.83 -5.23 5.15
CA PRO A 9 7.82 -5.76 6.51
C PRO A 9 7.31 -7.20 6.63
N LEU A 10 6.44 -7.63 5.72
CA LEU A 10 5.87 -8.98 5.73
C LEU A 10 6.92 -10.06 5.47
N LEU A 11 8.07 -9.71 4.87
CA LEU A 11 9.23 -10.61 4.74
C LEU A 11 9.83 -10.97 6.10
N GLN A 12 9.66 -10.10 7.10
CA GLN A 12 10.15 -10.27 8.46
C GLN A 12 8.99 -10.33 9.47
N ALA A 13 7.88 -10.97 9.09
CA ALA A 13 6.65 -10.97 9.88
C ALA A 13 6.83 -11.47 11.32
N ASP A 14 7.71 -12.44 11.58
CA ASP A 14 7.99 -12.94 12.93
C ASP A 14 8.69 -11.86 13.78
N PHE A 15 9.68 -11.14 13.23
CA PHE A 15 10.35 -10.05 13.92
C PHE A 15 9.37 -8.91 14.24
N VAL A 16 8.58 -8.51 13.24
CA VAL A 16 7.59 -7.43 13.43
C VAL A 16 6.51 -7.84 14.44
N TYR A 17 6.11 -9.10 14.45
CA TYR A 17 5.19 -9.64 15.47
C TYR A 17 5.75 -9.50 16.89
N GLU A 18 7.01 -9.88 17.13
CA GLU A 18 7.65 -9.77 18.45
C GLU A 18 7.78 -8.30 18.86
N LEU A 19 8.17 -7.42 17.94
CA LEU A 19 8.23 -5.97 18.16
C LEU A 19 6.85 -5.43 18.56
N PHE A 20 5.81 -5.73 17.78
CA PHE A 20 4.46 -5.26 18.06
C PHE A 20 3.90 -5.84 19.35
N SER A 21 4.25 -7.09 19.71
CA SER A 21 3.83 -7.69 20.97
C SER A 21 4.37 -6.91 22.17
N ARG A 22 5.67 -6.54 22.17
CA ARG A 22 6.28 -5.71 23.21
C ARG A 22 5.68 -4.30 23.27
N LEU A 23 5.43 -3.68 22.11
CA LEU A 23 4.76 -2.36 22.04
C LEU A 23 3.35 -2.41 22.65
N LYS A 24 2.64 -3.52 22.47
CA LYS A 24 1.31 -3.71 23.06
C LYS A 24 1.35 -3.83 24.58
N GLU A 25 2.39 -4.44 25.15
CA GLU A 25 2.60 -4.50 26.62
C GLU A 25 2.75 -3.09 27.21
N GLU A 26 3.34 -2.16 26.43
CA GLU A 26 3.52 -0.75 26.80
C GLU A 26 2.33 0.15 26.36
N ASN A 27 1.21 -0.43 25.91
CA ASN A 27 0.04 0.29 25.40
C ASN A 27 0.35 1.26 24.23
N ILE A 28 1.37 0.95 23.42
CA ILE A 28 1.74 1.70 22.25
C ILE A 28 0.98 1.17 21.03
N SER A 29 0.31 2.06 20.30
CA SER A 29 -0.37 1.71 19.06
C SER A 29 0.61 1.35 17.93
N THR A 30 0.23 0.38 17.10
CA THR A 30 1.08 -0.20 16.06
C THR A 30 0.47 -0.02 14.67
N ALA A 31 1.28 0.37 13.71
CA ALA A 31 0.87 0.47 12.31
C ALA A 31 1.84 -0.31 11.40
N LEU A 32 1.27 -1.03 10.45
CA LEU A 32 2.00 -1.82 9.46
C LEU A 32 1.86 -1.15 8.09
N ASP A 33 2.98 -0.77 7.50
CA ASP A 33 3.06 -0.16 6.17
C ASP A 33 3.56 -1.20 5.16
N THR A 34 2.70 -1.66 4.25
CA THR A 34 2.95 -2.83 3.41
C THR A 34 2.29 -2.74 2.04
N SER A 35 2.85 -3.45 1.07
CA SER A 35 2.22 -3.70 -0.24
C SER A 35 1.18 -4.83 -0.21
N GLY A 36 1.10 -5.62 0.87
CA GLY A 36 0.16 -6.72 1.01
C GLY A 36 0.41 -7.90 0.06
N VAL A 37 1.59 -8.02 -0.54
CA VAL A 37 1.89 -9.07 -1.54
C VAL A 37 2.28 -10.41 -0.93
N ILE A 38 2.35 -10.50 0.39
CA ILE A 38 2.66 -11.72 1.11
C ILE A 38 1.52 -12.06 2.06
N MET A 39 1.02 -13.30 1.96
CA MET A 39 0.00 -13.80 2.89
C MET A 39 0.30 -15.24 3.31
N ASN A 40 0.53 -15.43 4.60
CA ASN A 40 0.79 -16.72 5.23
C ASN A 40 0.38 -16.67 6.72
N ASP A 41 0.55 -17.77 7.44
CA ASP A 41 0.14 -17.84 8.85
C ASP A 41 0.94 -16.90 9.77
N LYS A 42 2.21 -16.58 9.45
CA LYS A 42 3.01 -15.59 10.18
C LYS A 42 2.41 -14.20 10.04
N VAL A 43 1.98 -13.83 8.82
CA VAL A 43 1.30 -12.56 8.56
C VAL A 43 -0.04 -12.49 9.28
N LYS A 44 -0.84 -13.55 9.27
CA LYS A 44 -2.09 -13.62 10.06
C LYS A 44 -1.84 -13.44 11.57
N ARG A 45 -0.75 -14.01 12.07
CA ARG A 45 -0.33 -13.83 13.47
C ARG A 45 0.06 -12.37 13.75
N LEU A 46 0.84 -11.75 12.85
CA LEU A 46 1.24 -10.35 12.95
C LEU A 46 0.01 -9.41 12.97
N LEU A 47 -0.97 -9.63 12.11
CA LEU A 47 -2.19 -8.83 12.07
C LEU A 47 -2.92 -8.80 13.42
N LYS A 48 -2.83 -9.85 14.26
CA LYS A 48 -3.43 -9.83 15.61
C LYS A 48 -2.82 -8.76 16.52
N LYS A 49 -1.58 -8.34 16.27
CA LYS A 49 -0.85 -7.32 17.03
C LYS A 49 -0.81 -5.95 16.34
N THR A 50 -1.38 -5.85 15.14
CA THR A 50 -1.47 -4.62 14.34
C THR A 50 -2.78 -3.90 14.63
N ASP A 51 -2.74 -2.58 14.85
CA ASP A 51 -3.95 -1.75 15.00
C ASP A 51 -4.39 -1.17 13.66
N ILE A 52 -3.45 -0.66 12.89
CA ILE A 52 -3.70 0.04 11.62
C ILE A 52 -2.82 -0.57 10.54
N VAL A 53 -3.37 -0.76 9.37
CA VAL A 53 -2.64 -1.15 8.17
C VAL A 53 -2.65 0.01 7.18
N LEU A 54 -1.47 0.43 6.74
CA LEU A 54 -1.28 1.30 5.59
C LEU A 54 -1.00 0.37 4.40
N LEU A 55 -1.99 0.18 3.54
CA LEU A 55 -1.90 -0.77 2.43
C LEU A 55 -1.73 -0.04 1.11
N ASP A 56 -0.62 -0.30 0.45
CA ASP A 56 -0.36 0.24 -0.87
C ASP A 56 -1.03 -0.60 -1.97
N ILE A 57 -2.11 -0.11 -2.55
CA ILE A 57 -2.66 -0.64 -3.81
C ILE A 57 -2.07 0.15 -4.96
N LYS A 58 -1.11 -0.45 -5.68
CA LYS A 58 -0.27 0.27 -6.65
C LYS A 58 -1.04 0.69 -7.92
N PHE A 59 -1.98 -0.15 -8.39
CA PHE A 59 -2.82 0.10 -9.56
C PHE A 59 -4.22 -0.48 -9.33
N SER A 60 -5.22 0.09 -9.97
CA SER A 60 -6.59 -0.43 -10.03
C SER A 60 -6.83 -1.38 -11.21
N ASP A 61 -5.80 -1.65 -12.01
CA ASP A 61 -5.81 -2.52 -13.17
C ASP A 61 -4.87 -3.70 -12.97
N ASP A 62 -5.34 -4.93 -13.25
CA ASP A 62 -4.59 -6.16 -13.03
C ASP A 62 -3.40 -6.32 -14.01
N GLU A 63 -3.55 -5.85 -15.24
CA GLU A 63 -2.47 -5.90 -16.24
C GLU A 63 -1.33 -4.95 -15.89
N LEU A 64 -1.66 -3.74 -15.39
CA LEU A 64 -0.67 -2.81 -14.87
C LEU A 64 0.00 -3.39 -13.61
N TYR A 65 -0.77 -4.04 -12.75
CA TYR A 65 -0.23 -4.70 -11.56
C TYR A 65 0.79 -5.79 -11.91
N LYS A 66 0.43 -6.69 -12.83
CA LYS A 66 1.34 -7.73 -13.33
C LYS A 66 2.57 -7.14 -14.01
N LYS A 67 2.38 -6.13 -14.85
CA LYS A 67 3.46 -5.48 -15.62
C LYS A 67 4.51 -4.80 -14.74
N TYR A 68 4.07 -4.05 -13.73
CA TYR A 68 4.97 -3.18 -12.95
C TYR A 68 5.31 -3.74 -11.57
N ILE A 69 4.47 -4.58 -11.00
CA ILE A 69 4.67 -5.16 -9.66
C ILE A 69 5.03 -6.65 -9.73
N GLY A 70 4.69 -7.33 -10.82
CA GLY A 70 5.02 -8.75 -11.04
C GLY A 70 4.04 -9.73 -10.37
N VAL A 71 2.94 -9.23 -9.79
CA VAL A 71 1.87 -10.07 -9.20
C VAL A 71 0.51 -9.58 -9.66
N SER A 72 -0.53 -10.42 -9.51
CA SER A 72 -1.91 -10.00 -9.77
C SER A 72 -2.43 -9.09 -8.67
N LEU A 73 -3.32 -8.15 -9.02
CA LEU A 73 -4.07 -7.31 -8.08
C LEU A 73 -4.86 -8.15 -7.06
N SER A 74 -5.25 -9.36 -7.41
CA SER A 74 -5.93 -10.29 -6.49
C SER A 74 -5.11 -10.61 -5.23
N VAL A 75 -3.78 -10.51 -5.29
CA VAL A 75 -2.89 -10.80 -4.15
C VAL A 75 -3.07 -9.79 -3.02
N PRO A 76 -2.87 -8.47 -3.21
CA PRO A 76 -3.12 -7.50 -2.15
C PRO A 76 -4.61 -7.40 -1.77
N LEU A 77 -5.55 -7.72 -2.66
CA LEU A 77 -6.97 -7.81 -2.29
C LEU A 77 -7.26 -9.01 -1.38
N ALA A 78 -6.57 -10.14 -1.54
CA ALA A 78 -6.65 -11.25 -0.59
C ALA A 78 -6.09 -10.87 0.79
N PHE A 79 -5.01 -10.09 0.84
CA PHE A 79 -4.50 -9.50 2.09
C PHE A 79 -5.53 -8.55 2.73
N LEU A 80 -6.16 -7.68 1.94
CA LEU A 80 -7.21 -6.77 2.41
C LEU A 80 -8.43 -7.55 2.97
N SER A 81 -8.80 -8.65 2.30
CA SER A 81 -9.87 -9.55 2.80
C SER A 81 -9.52 -10.15 4.17
N GLU A 82 -8.25 -10.45 4.41
CA GLU A 82 -7.79 -10.92 5.73
C GLU A 82 -7.82 -9.79 6.77
N CYS A 83 -7.48 -8.56 6.39
CA CYS A 83 -7.62 -7.39 7.26
C CYS A 83 -9.08 -7.17 7.66
N GLU A 84 -10.02 -7.28 6.72
CA GLU A 84 -11.47 -7.21 6.98
C GLU A 84 -11.89 -8.30 7.97
N ARG A 85 -11.51 -9.56 7.73
CA ARG A 85 -11.82 -10.69 8.63
C ARG A 85 -11.23 -10.48 10.02
N ALA A 86 -10.04 -9.92 10.12
CA ALA A 86 -9.36 -9.61 11.38
C ALA A 86 -9.83 -8.29 12.02
N LYS A 87 -10.82 -7.60 11.41
CA LYS A 87 -11.38 -6.32 11.87
C LYS A 87 -10.31 -5.24 12.07
N LYS A 88 -9.38 -5.13 11.12
CA LYS A 88 -8.32 -4.12 11.16
C LYS A 88 -8.79 -2.83 10.52
N ARG A 89 -8.31 -1.72 11.03
CA ARG A 89 -8.44 -0.41 10.40
C ARG A 89 -7.45 -0.34 9.25
N VAL A 90 -7.91 0.01 8.05
CA VAL A 90 -7.07 0.06 6.85
C VAL A 90 -7.13 1.45 6.23
N ILE A 91 -5.96 2.00 5.92
CA ILE A 91 -5.80 3.17 5.08
C ILE A 91 -5.17 2.69 3.77
N ILE A 92 -5.88 2.84 2.67
CA ILE A 92 -5.35 2.54 1.34
C ILE A 92 -4.54 3.72 0.86
N ARG A 93 -3.39 3.46 0.26
CA ARG A 93 -2.59 4.47 -0.43
C ARG A 93 -2.32 4.04 -1.86
N GLN A 94 -2.41 4.98 -2.79
CA GLN A 94 -2.05 4.77 -4.18
C GLN A 94 -1.22 5.94 -4.69
N VAL A 95 -0.03 5.64 -5.23
CA VAL A 95 0.80 6.63 -5.91
C VAL A 95 0.24 6.84 -7.32
N ILE A 96 -0.06 8.08 -7.66
CA ILE A 96 -0.57 8.47 -8.98
C ILE A 96 0.59 8.94 -9.85
N THR A 97 0.79 8.23 -10.96
CA THR A 97 1.89 8.45 -11.91
C THR A 97 1.33 8.97 -13.23
N PRO A 98 1.77 10.15 -13.70
CA PRO A 98 1.26 10.75 -14.92
C PRO A 98 1.34 9.84 -16.14
N GLY A 99 0.22 9.71 -16.86
CA GLY A 99 0.07 8.89 -18.08
C GLY A 99 0.10 7.37 -17.82
N ILE A 100 -0.14 6.92 -16.57
CA ILE A 100 -0.24 5.50 -16.22
C ILE A 100 -1.54 5.19 -15.50
N ASN A 101 -1.82 5.86 -14.38
CA ASN A 101 -3.00 5.62 -13.53
C ASN A 101 -3.62 6.92 -13.02
N ASP A 102 -3.52 8.00 -13.80
CA ASP A 102 -3.99 9.34 -13.46
C ASP A 102 -5.33 9.72 -14.14
N ALA A 103 -5.93 8.81 -14.90
CA ALA A 103 -7.26 9.02 -15.45
C ALA A 103 -8.34 8.93 -14.34
N GLU A 104 -9.40 9.71 -14.48
CA GLU A 104 -10.55 9.65 -13.54
C GLU A 104 -11.12 8.23 -13.42
N ASP A 105 -11.19 7.51 -14.55
CA ASP A 105 -11.67 6.13 -14.59
C ASP A 105 -10.81 5.19 -13.72
N ASP A 106 -9.49 5.41 -13.61
CA ASP A 106 -8.63 4.60 -12.75
C ASP A 106 -8.96 4.81 -11.28
N ILE A 107 -9.28 6.04 -10.89
CA ILE A 107 -9.66 6.40 -9.54
C ILE A 107 -11.06 5.85 -9.20
N LEU A 108 -12.00 5.95 -10.14
CA LEU A 108 -13.33 5.37 -9.97
C LEU A 108 -13.27 3.85 -9.88
N LYS A 109 -12.43 3.18 -10.67
CA LYS A 109 -12.17 1.72 -10.54
C LYS A 109 -11.61 1.37 -9.16
N LEU A 110 -10.63 2.15 -8.65
CA LEU A 110 -10.09 1.95 -7.31
C LEU A 110 -11.20 1.99 -6.26
N ARG A 111 -12.06 3.01 -6.31
CA ARG A 111 -13.20 3.15 -5.41
C ARG A 111 -14.13 1.95 -5.46
N GLU A 112 -14.50 1.48 -6.67
CA GLU A 112 -15.40 0.33 -6.81
C GLU A 112 -14.76 -0.98 -6.32
N ILE A 113 -13.45 -1.20 -6.55
CA ILE A 113 -12.71 -2.36 -6.04
C ILE A 113 -12.71 -2.39 -4.51
N LEU A 114 -12.62 -1.23 -3.87
CA LEU A 114 -12.50 -1.11 -2.41
C LEU A 114 -13.86 -1.07 -1.68
N LYS A 115 -14.93 -0.78 -2.38
CA LYS A 115 -16.29 -0.69 -1.83
C LYS A 115 -16.76 -1.93 -1.01
N PRO A 116 -16.37 -3.18 -1.36
CA PRO A 116 -16.73 -4.36 -0.57
C PRO A 116 -16.00 -4.48 0.79
N PHE A 117 -15.09 -3.55 1.13
CA PHE A 117 -14.21 -3.66 2.31
C PHE A 117 -14.48 -2.53 3.32
N PRO A 118 -15.46 -2.70 4.24
CA PRO A 118 -15.77 -1.71 5.29
C PRO A 118 -14.61 -1.37 6.22
N CYS A 119 -13.58 -2.22 6.30
CA CYS A 119 -12.36 -1.93 7.07
C CYS A 119 -11.51 -0.79 6.50
N VAL A 120 -11.77 -0.40 5.24
CA VAL A 120 -11.08 0.74 4.62
C VAL A 120 -11.69 2.04 5.13
N GLU A 121 -10.97 2.70 6.03
CA GLU A 121 -11.42 3.97 6.62
C GLU A 121 -11.08 5.19 5.75
N LYS A 122 -10.04 5.07 4.93
CA LYS A 122 -9.55 6.16 4.09
C LYS A 122 -8.82 5.63 2.86
N ILE A 123 -8.93 6.37 1.77
CA ILE A 123 -8.13 6.19 0.56
C ILE A 123 -7.34 7.47 0.34
N GLU A 124 -6.02 7.36 0.25
CA GLU A 124 -5.10 8.47 0.05
C GLU A 124 -4.40 8.34 -1.30
N LEU A 125 -4.60 9.31 -2.17
CA LEU A 125 -3.81 9.43 -3.39
C LEU A 125 -2.53 10.22 -3.10
N LEU A 126 -1.40 9.63 -3.48
CA LEU A 126 -0.09 10.22 -3.27
C LEU A 126 0.50 10.66 -4.61
N PRO A 127 1.10 11.84 -4.71
CA PRO A 127 1.75 12.26 -5.94
C PRO A 127 3.02 11.43 -6.20
N PHE A 128 3.18 10.96 -7.44
CA PHE A 128 4.45 10.39 -7.87
C PHE A 128 5.58 11.42 -7.72
N ARG A 129 6.68 10.99 -7.09
CA ARG A 129 7.93 11.74 -6.90
C ARG A 129 9.13 10.88 -7.28
N LYS A 130 10.18 11.49 -7.80
CA LYS A 130 11.42 10.80 -8.20
C LYS A 130 12.38 10.53 -7.04
N LEU A 131 11.88 10.41 -5.81
CA LEU A 131 12.69 10.25 -4.59
C LEU A 131 13.59 9.01 -4.61
N CYS A 132 13.22 7.97 -5.36
CA CYS A 132 14.00 6.74 -5.45
C CYS A 132 15.05 6.75 -6.58
N LYS A 133 15.16 7.82 -7.38
CA LYS A 133 16.06 7.90 -8.53
C LYS A 133 17.51 7.56 -8.15
N GLU A 134 18.04 8.22 -7.13
CA GLU A 134 19.42 7.99 -6.65
C GLU A 134 19.65 6.54 -6.20
N LYS A 135 18.64 5.91 -5.60
CA LYS A 135 18.72 4.50 -5.19
C LYS A 135 18.84 3.57 -6.41
N TYR A 136 18.05 3.80 -7.46
CA TYR A 136 18.13 3.03 -8.71
C TYR A 136 19.49 3.23 -9.38
N GLU A 137 20.00 4.46 -9.43
CA GLU A 137 21.31 4.80 -9.98
C GLU A 137 22.44 4.11 -9.19
N SER A 138 22.40 4.14 -7.84
CA SER A 138 23.40 3.49 -7.00
C SER A 138 23.43 1.96 -7.13
N MET A 139 22.31 1.35 -7.49
CA MET A 139 22.19 -0.07 -7.76
C MET A 139 22.49 -0.45 -9.22
N ASN A 140 22.78 0.53 -10.07
CA ASN A 140 22.93 0.37 -11.53
C ASN A 140 21.71 -0.33 -12.17
N ILE A 141 20.49 0.04 -11.73
CA ILE A 141 19.22 -0.48 -12.22
C ILE A 141 18.49 0.66 -12.92
N HIS A 142 17.93 0.36 -14.09
CA HIS A 142 17.09 1.33 -14.81
C HIS A 142 15.84 1.68 -13.99
N PHE A 143 15.59 2.99 -13.79
CA PHE A 143 14.39 3.47 -13.14
C PHE A 143 13.22 3.54 -14.15
N PRO A 144 12.18 2.67 -14.04
CA PRO A 144 11.14 2.52 -15.07
C PRO A 144 10.32 3.80 -15.34
N PHE A 145 10.26 4.70 -14.37
CA PHE A 145 9.50 5.95 -14.44
C PHE A 145 10.40 7.20 -14.49
N GLY A 146 11.70 7.02 -14.81
CA GLY A 146 12.69 8.10 -14.80
C GLY A 146 12.34 9.26 -15.74
N ASP A 147 11.72 8.95 -16.88
CA ASP A 147 11.32 9.91 -17.92
C ASP A 147 9.95 10.54 -17.66
N ARG A 148 9.21 10.09 -16.63
CA ARG A 148 7.91 10.67 -16.31
C ARG A 148 8.07 11.97 -15.52
N GLU A 149 7.15 12.89 -15.71
CA GLU A 149 7.05 14.08 -14.86
C GLU A 149 6.54 13.71 -13.46
N GLU A 150 6.85 14.55 -12.48
CA GLU A 150 6.25 14.42 -11.15
C GLU A 150 4.80 14.86 -11.17
N MET A 151 3.97 14.23 -10.36
CA MET A 151 2.54 14.55 -10.30
C MET A 151 2.29 15.85 -9.54
N PRO A 152 1.61 16.84 -10.15
CA PRO A 152 1.23 18.08 -9.48
C PRO A 152 0.28 17.83 -8.29
N GLN A 153 0.44 18.59 -7.22
CA GLN A 153 -0.38 18.42 -6.00
C GLN A 153 -1.85 18.83 -6.20
N ASP A 154 -2.10 19.83 -7.02
CA ASP A 154 -3.44 20.28 -7.38
C ASP A 154 -4.23 19.21 -8.13
N GLU A 155 -3.56 18.44 -8.99
CA GLU A 155 -4.15 17.32 -9.71
C GLU A 155 -4.52 16.16 -8.75
N ILE A 156 -3.65 15.85 -7.78
CA ILE A 156 -3.99 14.91 -6.71
C ILE A 156 -5.22 15.40 -5.93
N ASN A 157 -5.27 16.67 -5.59
CA ASN A 157 -6.40 17.24 -4.87
C ASN A 157 -7.71 17.18 -5.68
N ARG A 158 -7.61 17.28 -7.02
CA ARG A 158 -8.74 17.10 -7.93
C ARG A 158 -9.22 15.66 -7.94
N LEU A 159 -8.31 14.73 -8.16
CA LEU A 159 -8.61 13.29 -8.22
C LEU A 159 -9.11 12.74 -6.88
N GLN A 160 -8.58 13.21 -5.75
CA GLN A 160 -9.01 12.80 -4.41
C GLN A 160 -10.51 13.07 -4.15
N LYS A 161 -11.11 14.06 -4.81
CA LYS A 161 -12.54 14.37 -4.68
C LYS A 161 -13.47 13.33 -5.32
N LEU A 162 -12.92 12.40 -6.12
CA LEU A 162 -13.66 11.32 -6.76
C LEU A 162 -13.88 10.11 -5.84
N LEU A 163 -13.15 10.05 -4.73
CA LEU A 163 -13.17 8.99 -3.71
C LEU A 163 -14.12 9.33 -2.55
#